data_e914369556f0afaa7ea6216129d35b74
#
_entry.id   e914369556f0afaa7ea6216129d35b74
#
_cell.length_a   1.000
_cell.length_b   1.000
_cell.length_c   1.000
_cell.angle_alpha   90.00
_cell.angle_beta   90.00
_cell.angle_gamma   90.00
#
_symmetry.space_group_name_H-M   'P 1'
#
loop_
_entity.id
_entity.type
_entity.pdbx_description
1 polymer ?
#
loop_
_entity_poly.entity_id
_entity_poly.type
_entity_poly.pdbx_seq_one_letter_code
_entity_poly.pdbx_strand_id
1 'polypeptide(L)'
;MTDSKTTDVLIIGAGAAGLSAAVAAHDSGAKVTVIEKGAKLGGTAAISGGIVWVPSNPNMQEKGISDSREDALAYFRSLDHGEMNDDSLEAFVDEGANALQFLTEHGALDLQLLEGYPDYYLDNPGAKADGGRALDNALFDFTSLGDWSDKVYNGGEIVRMMLLETPLGGGSGIVDPDEMKRRVVVD
;
A
#
# COMPACT_ATOMS: atom_id res chain seq x y z
N MET A 1 -28.72 26.13 -14.25
CA MET A 1 -29.19 24.79 -13.81
C MET A 1 -27.96 24.07 -13.31
N THR A 2 -27.91 23.74 -12.03
CA THR A 2 -26.84 22.93 -11.47
C THR A 2 -27.11 21.49 -11.89
N ASP A 3 -26.23 20.93 -12.74
CA ASP A 3 -26.27 19.49 -13.06
C ASP A 3 -26.03 18.71 -11.76
N SER A 4 -27.08 18.22 -11.13
CA SER A 4 -26.96 17.35 -9.97
C SER A 4 -26.65 15.94 -10.48
N LYS A 5 -25.47 15.42 -10.12
CA LYS A 5 -25.12 14.01 -10.34
C LYS A 5 -25.54 13.22 -9.11
N THR A 6 -26.21 12.11 -9.31
CA THR A 6 -26.53 11.16 -8.24
C THR A 6 -25.47 10.04 -8.20
N THR A 7 -25.08 9.63 -7.02
CA THR A 7 -24.19 8.52 -6.77
C THR A 7 -24.70 7.72 -5.57
N ASP A 8 -24.40 6.43 -5.52
CA ASP A 8 -24.78 5.58 -4.39
C ASP A 8 -23.78 5.74 -3.24
N VAL A 9 -22.50 5.87 -3.59
CA VAL A 9 -21.42 6.06 -2.63
C VAL A 9 -20.55 7.25 -3.05
N LEU A 10 -20.44 8.22 -2.15
CA LEU A 10 -19.55 9.37 -2.29
C LEU A 10 -18.32 9.18 -1.39
N ILE A 11 -17.14 9.15 -2.00
CA ILE A 11 -15.85 9.00 -1.29
C ILE A 11 -15.12 10.33 -1.32
N ILE A 12 -14.66 10.77 -0.15
CA ILE A 12 -13.91 12.01 0.02
C ILE A 12 -12.44 11.69 0.23
N GLY A 13 -11.62 12.04 -0.76
CA GLY A 13 -10.19 11.78 -0.81
C GLY A 13 -9.82 10.61 -1.72
N ALA A 14 -8.82 10.81 -2.57
CA ALA A 14 -8.30 9.84 -3.52
C ALA A 14 -6.89 9.34 -3.15
N GLY A 15 -6.64 9.15 -1.86
CA GLY A 15 -5.49 8.42 -1.34
C GLY A 15 -5.76 6.91 -1.28
N ALA A 16 -4.85 6.13 -0.72
CA ALA A 16 -4.97 4.66 -0.65
C ALA A 16 -6.31 4.19 -0.07
N ALA A 17 -6.72 4.73 1.08
CA ALA A 17 -7.98 4.32 1.72
C ALA A 17 -9.21 4.65 0.86
N GLY A 18 -9.26 5.85 0.27
CA GLY A 18 -10.39 6.25 -0.58
C GLY A 18 -10.47 5.44 -1.86
N LEU A 19 -9.35 5.16 -2.51
CA LEU A 19 -9.33 4.34 -3.72
C LEU A 19 -9.66 2.87 -3.42
N SER A 20 -9.19 2.31 -2.30
CA SER A 20 -9.58 0.97 -1.87
C SER A 20 -11.09 0.88 -1.58
N ALA A 21 -11.64 1.88 -0.90
CA ALA A 21 -13.09 1.96 -0.67
C ALA A 21 -13.87 2.08 -2.00
N ALA A 22 -13.32 2.78 -3.00
CA ALA A 22 -13.94 2.90 -4.31
C ALA A 22 -13.99 1.55 -5.04
N VAL A 23 -12.92 0.77 -4.99
CA VAL A 23 -12.89 -0.59 -5.56
C VAL A 23 -13.92 -1.47 -4.89
N ALA A 24 -13.96 -1.50 -3.56
CA ALA A 24 -14.91 -2.33 -2.80
C ALA A 24 -16.37 -1.94 -3.05
N ALA A 25 -16.67 -0.64 -3.08
CA ALA A 25 -18.02 -0.17 -3.36
C ALA A 25 -18.43 -0.46 -4.82
N HIS A 26 -17.51 -0.31 -5.77
CA HIS A 26 -17.78 -0.63 -7.17
C HIS A 26 -18.03 -2.12 -7.38
N ASP A 27 -17.23 -2.98 -6.75
CA ASP A 27 -17.39 -4.43 -6.81
C ASP A 27 -18.77 -4.89 -6.29
N SER A 28 -19.29 -4.21 -5.26
CA SER A 28 -20.64 -4.45 -4.75
C SER A 28 -21.76 -3.94 -5.68
N GLY A 29 -21.43 -3.37 -6.85
CA GLY A 29 -22.38 -2.87 -7.84
C GLY A 29 -22.83 -1.42 -7.62
N ALA A 30 -22.25 -0.70 -6.66
CA ALA A 30 -22.61 0.69 -6.38
C ALA A 30 -22.02 1.65 -7.44
N LYS A 31 -22.79 2.70 -7.75
CA LYS A 31 -22.28 3.84 -8.51
C LYS A 31 -21.44 4.72 -7.59
N VAL A 32 -20.15 4.75 -7.82
CA VAL A 32 -19.18 5.45 -6.96
C VAL A 32 -18.79 6.79 -7.56
N THR A 33 -18.65 7.79 -6.70
CA THR A 33 -18.01 9.07 -7.04
C THR A 33 -16.92 9.35 -6.01
N VAL A 34 -15.70 9.58 -6.49
CA VAL A 34 -14.58 10.01 -5.64
C VAL A 34 -14.35 11.49 -5.87
N ILE A 35 -14.24 12.27 -4.79
CA ILE A 35 -13.85 13.69 -4.85
C ILE A 35 -12.51 13.88 -4.13
N GLU A 36 -11.65 14.70 -4.71
CA GLU A 36 -10.31 15.01 -4.20
C GLU A 36 -10.13 16.51 -4.06
N LYS A 37 -9.57 16.96 -2.93
CA LYS A 37 -9.31 18.38 -2.68
C LYS A 37 -8.08 18.91 -3.43
N GLY A 38 -7.14 18.03 -3.71
CA GLY A 38 -5.90 18.33 -4.42
C GLY A 38 -6.12 18.42 -5.93
N ALA A 39 -5.15 19.01 -6.62
CA ALA A 39 -5.14 19.06 -8.08
C ALA A 39 -4.90 17.68 -8.72
N LYS A 40 -4.34 16.74 -7.96
CA LYS A 40 -4.01 15.38 -8.40
C LYS A 40 -4.45 14.34 -7.39
N LEU A 41 -4.76 13.15 -7.89
CA LEU A 41 -5.10 11.96 -7.11
C LEU A 41 -3.83 11.33 -6.50
N GLY A 42 -4.00 10.53 -5.46
CA GLY A 42 -2.95 9.70 -4.88
C GLY A 42 -2.65 9.97 -3.40
N GLY A 43 -2.87 11.19 -2.93
CA GLY A 43 -2.65 11.57 -1.52
C GLY A 43 -1.21 11.27 -1.06
N THR A 44 -1.04 10.97 0.22
CA THR A 44 0.26 10.63 0.81
C THR A 44 0.82 9.32 0.26
N ALA A 45 -0.03 8.38 -0.14
CA ALA A 45 0.42 7.11 -0.72
C ALA A 45 1.29 7.33 -1.96
N ALA A 46 0.94 8.29 -2.81
CA ALA A 46 1.69 8.59 -4.03
C ALA A 46 3.06 9.23 -3.81
N ILE A 47 3.35 9.71 -2.60
CA ILE A 47 4.66 10.29 -2.22
C ILE A 47 5.42 9.43 -1.20
N SER A 48 4.86 8.29 -0.83
CA SER A 48 5.50 7.32 0.06
C SER A 48 6.39 6.36 -0.71
N GLY A 49 7.18 5.55 0.00
CA GLY A 49 7.93 4.44 -0.59
C GLY A 49 7.05 3.29 -1.10
N GLY A 50 5.76 3.29 -0.79
CA GLY A 50 4.79 2.30 -1.29
C GLY A 50 4.80 0.97 -0.55
N ILE A 51 5.70 0.75 0.42
CA ILE A 51 5.74 -0.49 1.20
C ILE A 51 4.46 -0.61 2.04
N VAL A 52 3.84 -1.77 1.94
CA VAL A 52 2.68 -2.16 2.74
C VAL A 52 3.13 -3.17 3.78
N TRP A 53 2.81 -2.93 5.05
CA TRP A 53 3.14 -3.84 6.15
C TRP A 53 1.87 -4.50 6.68
N VAL A 54 1.75 -5.81 6.50
CA VAL A 54 0.59 -6.59 6.95
C VAL A 54 1.03 -7.94 7.49
N PRO A 55 0.67 -8.29 8.73
CA PRO A 55 0.99 -9.60 9.30
C PRO A 55 0.16 -10.70 8.64
N SER A 56 0.69 -11.92 8.68
CA SER A 56 0.00 -13.13 8.17
C SER A 56 -0.53 -13.01 6.73
N ASN A 57 0.13 -12.18 5.92
CA ASN A 57 -0.31 -11.93 4.55
C ASN A 57 -0.17 -13.17 3.64
N PRO A 58 -0.91 -13.25 2.52
CA PRO A 58 -0.90 -14.39 1.61
C PRO A 58 0.50 -14.74 1.09
N ASN A 59 1.34 -13.74 0.81
CA ASN A 59 2.70 -13.95 0.30
C ASN A 59 3.61 -14.66 1.32
N MET A 60 3.41 -14.42 2.63
CA MET A 60 4.09 -15.20 3.69
C MET A 60 3.69 -16.67 3.63
N GLN A 61 2.40 -16.96 3.47
CA GLN A 61 1.90 -18.33 3.39
C GLN A 61 2.47 -19.09 2.19
N GLU A 62 2.53 -18.45 1.02
CA GLU A 62 3.13 -19.03 -0.19
C GLU A 62 4.61 -19.36 -0.03
N LYS A 63 5.33 -18.55 0.75
CA LYS A 63 6.77 -18.74 1.03
C LYS A 63 7.02 -19.64 2.25
N GLY A 64 5.99 -20.13 2.92
CA GLY A 64 6.12 -20.94 4.13
C GLY A 64 6.64 -20.16 5.34
N ILE A 65 6.50 -18.85 5.36
CA ILE A 65 6.88 -17.99 6.49
C ILE A 65 5.72 -17.96 7.47
N SER A 66 5.98 -18.39 8.70
CA SER A 66 4.96 -18.38 9.75
C SER A 66 4.82 -17.02 10.41
N ASP A 67 3.58 -16.64 10.71
CA ASP A 67 3.26 -15.49 11.56
C ASP A 67 2.03 -15.85 12.40
N SER A 68 1.78 -15.08 13.45
CA SER A 68 0.61 -15.28 14.30
C SER A 68 -0.05 -13.95 14.65
N ARG A 69 -1.37 -14.03 14.92
CA ARG A 69 -2.15 -12.91 15.42
C ARG A 69 -1.56 -12.37 16.72
N GLU A 70 -1.13 -13.28 17.60
CA GLU A 70 -0.56 -12.97 18.91
C GLU A 70 0.74 -12.20 18.76
N ASP A 71 1.65 -12.63 17.89
CA ASP A 71 2.91 -11.93 17.60
C ASP A 71 2.67 -10.55 16.99
N ALA A 72 1.74 -10.46 16.03
CA ALA A 72 1.39 -9.20 15.39
C ALA A 72 0.85 -8.17 16.39
N LEU A 73 -0.11 -8.60 17.25
CA LEU A 73 -0.66 -7.74 18.29
C LEU A 73 0.37 -7.37 19.35
N ALA A 74 1.23 -8.31 19.76
CA ALA A 74 2.31 -8.04 20.71
C ALA A 74 3.27 -6.97 20.16
N TYR A 75 3.65 -7.09 18.88
CA TYR A 75 4.51 -6.11 18.24
C TYR A 75 3.87 -4.73 18.18
N PHE A 76 2.63 -4.62 17.69
CA PHE A 76 1.93 -3.34 17.65
C PHE A 76 1.77 -2.70 19.02
N ARG A 77 1.32 -3.48 20.03
CA ARG A 77 1.15 -2.97 21.38
C ARG A 77 2.46 -2.51 22.01
N SER A 78 3.58 -3.11 21.60
CA SER A 78 4.91 -2.65 22.05
C SER A 78 5.33 -1.29 21.47
N LEU A 79 4.70 -0.86 20.37
CA LEU A 79 4.93 0.43 19.73
C LEU A 79 3.94 1.51 20.21
N ASP A 80 2.91 1.12 20.97
CA ASP A 80 1.89 2.04 21.44
C ASP A 80 2.41 2.91 22.59
N HIS A 81 2.16 4.19 22.48
CA HIS A 81 2.42 5.19 23.51
C HIS A 81 1.11 5.70 24.17
N GLY A 82 0.05 4.91 24.10
CA GLY A 82 -1.26 5.22 24.64
C GLY A 82 -2.20 5.94 23.68
N GLU A 83 -1.90 5.92 22.40
CA GLU A 83 -2.70 6.58 21.35
C GLU A 83 -3.41 5.59 20.41
N MET A 84 -3.04 4.31 20.45
CA MET A 84 -3.67 3.29 19.59
C MET A 84 -5.04 2.90 20.14
N ASN A 85 -6.00 2.74 19.25
CA ASN A 85 -7.29 2.15 19.57
C ASN A 85 -7.21 0.63 19.38
N ASP A 86 -7.42 -0.13 20.44
CA ASP A 86 -7.31 -1.60 20.43
C ASP A 86 -8.27 -2.25 19.41
N ASP A 87 -9.51 -1.76 19.30
CA ASP A 87 -10.48 -2.32 18.34
C ASP A 87 -10.01 -2.12 16.89
N SER A 88 -9.43 -0.95 16.58
CA SER A 88 -8.87 -0.67 15.26
C SER A 88 -7.62 -1.49 14.96
N LEU A 89 -6.79 -1.71 15.99
CA LEU A 89 -5.60 -2.53 15.88
C LEU A 89 -5.95 -3.99 15.61
N GLU A 90 -6.87 -4.54 16.39
CA GLU A 90 -7.33 -5.91 16.21
C GLU A 90 -8.00 -6.09 14.85
N ALA A 91 -8.85 -5.16 14.42
CA ALA A 91 -9.45 -5.18 13.09
C ALA A 91 -8.39 -5.14 11.97
N PHE A 92 -7.33 -4.35 12.12
CA PHE A 92 -6.24 -4.34 11.15
C PHE A 92 -5.49 -5.68 11.07
N VAL A 93 -5.19 -6.29 12.22
CA VAL A 93 -4.51 -7.59 12.25
C VAL A 93 -5.39 -8.70 11.70
N ASP A 94 -6.68 -8.68 12.03
CA ASP A 94 -7.63 -9.72 11.65
C ASP A 94 -8.04 -9.63 10.16
N GLU A 95 -8.16 -8.42 9.61
CA GLU A 95 -8.71 -8.19 8.27
C GLU A 95 -7.67 -7.72 7.23
N GLY A 96 -6.47 -7.33 7.65
CA GLY A 96 -5.46 -6.77 6.75
C GLY A 96 -5.09 -7.72 5.60
N ALA A 97 -4.90 -9.00 5.89
CA ALA A 97 -4.59 -10.01 4.88
C ALA A 97 -5.75 -10.20 3.88
N ASN A 98 -6.99 -10.24 4.36
CA ASN A 98 -8.20 -10.34 3.54
C ASN A 98 -8.35 -9.12 2.62
N ALA A 99 -8.08 -7.91 3.15
CA ALA A 99 -8.14 -6.67 2.38
C ALA A 99 -7.10 -6.64 1.25
N LEU A 100 -5.87 -7.10 1.52
CA LEU A 100 -4.83 -7.22 0.49
C LEU A 100 -5.22 -8.22 -0.59
N GLN A 101 -5.71 -9.39 -0.19
CA GLN A 101 -6.15 -10.41 -1.13
C GLN A 101 -7.28 -9.87 -2.02
N PHE A 102 -8.29 -9.25 -1.44
CA PHE A 102 -9.39 -8.62 -2.18
C PHE A 102 -8.88 -7.62 -3.23
N LEU A 103 -8.02 -6.69 -2.82
CA LEU A 103 -7.49 -5.66 -3.73
C LEU A 103 -6.61 -6.25 -4.84
N THR A 104 -5.85 -7.30 -4.54
CA THR A 104 -5.03 -8.01 -5.53
C THR A 104 -5.90 -8.74 -6.55
N GLU A 105 -6.93 -9.46 -6.11
CA GLU A 105 -7.88 -10.18 -6.97
C GLU A 105 -8.63 -9.23 -7.91
N HIS A 106 -8.84 -7.99 -7.50
CA HIS A 106 -9.48 -6.93 -8.32
C HIS A 106 -8.47 -6.11 -9.14
N GLY A 107 -7.21 -6.53 -9.19
CA GLY A 107 -6.17 -5.87 -9.98
C GLY A 107 -5.78 -4.47 -9.48
N ALA A 108 -6.16 -4.13 -8.23
CA ALA A 108 -5.83 -2.84 -7.64
C ALA A 108 -4.43 -2.82 -7.01
N LEU A 109 -3.88 -3.98 -6.65
CA LEU A 109 -2.55 -4.15 -6.10
C LEU A 109 -1.84 -5.32 -6.79
N ASP A 110 -0.53 -5.19 -6.96
CA ASP A 110 0.38 -6.26 -7.34
C ASP A 110 1.56 -6.22 -6.37
N LEU A 111 1.51 -7.05 -5.34
CA LEU A 111 2.42 -6.99 -4.19
C LEU A 111 3.38 -8.17 -4.18
N GLN A 112 4.63 -7.89 -3.89
CA GLN A 112 5.71 -8.86 -3.74
C GLN A 112 6.30 -8.79 -2.34
N LEU A 113 6.65 -9.97 -1.80
CA LEU A 113 7.30 -10.04 -0.50
C LEU A 113 8.70 -9.40 -0.56
N LEU A 114 8.99 -8.51 0.38
CA LEU A 114 10.34 -8.05 0.63
C LEU A 114 11.08 -9.11 1.47
N GLU A 115 11.76 -10.02 0.79
CA GLU A 115 12.48 -11.12 1.45
C GLU A 115 13.58 -10.58 2.36
N GLY A 116 13.62 -11.07 3.58
CA GLY A 116 14.64 -10.66 4.57
C GLY A 116 14.51 -9.21 5.07
N TYR A 117 13.38 -8.54 4.79
CA TYR A 117 13.14 -7.19 5.32
C TYR A 117 12.52 -7.27 6.71
N PRO A 118 13.29 -7.03 7.78
CA PRO A 118 12.83 -7.24 9.14
C PRO A 118 11.88 -6.15 9.62
N ASP A 119 11.17 -6.43 10.71
CA ASP A 119 10.50 -5.37 11.46
C ASP A 119 11.52 -4.36 12.01
N TYR A 120 11.11 -3.10 12.21
CA TYR A 120 12.05 -2.03 12.57
C TYR A 120 12.61 -2.16 13.99
N TYR A 121 11.87 -2.75 14.91
CA TYR A 121 12.23 -2.84 16.32
C TYR A 121 12.32 -4.31 16.74
N LEU A 122 13.46 -4.93 16.45
CA LEU A 122 13.68 -6.37 16.61
C LEU A 122 13.68 -6.84 18.07
N ASP A 123 14.00 -5.96 19.00
CA ASP A 123 13.97 -6.28 20.43
C ASP A 123 12.55 -6.28 21.02
N ASN A 124 11.56 -5.85 20.23
CA ASN A 124 10.19 -5.79 20.69
C ASN A 124 9.48 -7.15 20.61
N PRO A 125 8.55 -7.46 21.53
CA PRO A 125 7.75 -8.68 21.48
C PRO A 125 7.05 -8.86 20.13
N GLY A 126 7.06 -10.06 19.58
CA GLY A 126 6.39 -10.38 18.33
C GLY A 126 7.03 -9.85 17.06
N ALA A 127 8.22 -9.22 17.16
CA ALA A 127 8.97 -8.76 15.98
C ALA A 127 9.44 -9.93 15.11
N LYS A 128 9.46 -9.71 13.79
CA LYS A 128 9.94 -10.66 12.78
C LYS A 128 11.33 -10.26 12.29
N ALA A 129 12.37 -10.94 12.77
CA ALA A 129 13.74 -10.70 12.35
C ALA A 129 14.01 -11.13 10.90
N ASP A 130 13.35 -12.20 10.47
CA ASP A 130 13.49 -12.74 9.10
C ASP A 130 12.56 -12.05 8.10
N GLY A 131 11.78 -11.06 8.55
CA GLY A 131 10.83 -10.34 7.72
C GLY A 131 9.55 -11.11 7.42
N GLY A 132 8.92 -10.75 6.31
CA GLY A 132 7.70 -11.39 5.82
C GLY A 132 6.47 -10.49 5.85
N ARG A 133 6.40 -9.53 6.75
CA ARG A 133 5.24 -8.63 6.88
C ARG A 133 5.27 -7.46 5.91
N ALA A 134 6.44 -7.11 5.39
CA ALA A 134 6.62 -6.01 4.44
C ALA A 134 6.46 -6.51 3.00
N LEU A 135 5.63 -5.82 2.24
CA LEU A 135 5.33 -6.08 0.84
C LEU A 135 5.65 -4.84 0.02
N ASP A 136 6.26 -5.01 -1.13
CA ASP A 136 6.51 -3.94 -2.09
C ASP A 136 5.58 -4.08 -3.29
N ASN A 137 5.28 -2.95 -3.92
CA ASN A 137 4.47 -2.96 -5.12
C ASN A 137 5.33 -3.33 -6.34
N ALA A 138 4.77 -4.16 -7.21
CA ALA A 138 5.32 -4.32 -8.55
C ALA A 138 5.30 -2.98 -9.31
N LEU A 139 6.12 -2.90 -10.33
CA LEU A 139 6.17 -1.69 -11.17
C LEU A 139 4.85 -1.50 -11.89
N PHE A 140 4.29 -0.31 -11.77
CA PHE A 140 3.09 0.06 -12.47
C PHE A 140 3.42 0.89 -13.72
N ASP A 141 2.92 0.45 -14.86
CA ASP A 141 3.03 1.19 -16.11
C ASP A 141 2.03 2.35 -16.13
N PHE A 142 2.51 3.54 -15.85
CA PHE A 142 1.71 4.76 -15.84
C PHE A 142 1.08 5.08 -17.20
N THR A 143 1.67 4.60 -18.31
CA THR A 143 1.10 4.83 -19.65
C THR A 143 -0.24 4.12 -19.83
N SER A 144 -0.47 3.02 -19.09
CA SER A 144 -1.74 2.31 -19.08
C SER A 144 -2.93 3.13 -18.60
N LEU A 145 -2.67 4.21 -17.84
CA LEU A 145 -3.70 5.14 -17.36
C LEU A 145 -4.24 6.08 -18.47
N GLY A 146 -3.56 6.19 -19.61
CA GLY A 146 -3.95 7.10 -20.68
C GLY A 146 -4.09 8.53 -20.15
N ASP A 147 -5.21 9.20 -20.45
CA ASP A 147 -5.49 10.59 -20.02
C ASP A 147 -5.55 10.79 -18.48
N TRP A 148 -5.57 9.70 -17.72
CA TRP A 148 -5.55 9.77 -16.26
C TRP A 148 -4.15 9.93 -15.69
N SER A 149 -3.09 9.63 -16.46
CA SER A 149 -1.70 9.74 -15.99
C SER A 149 -1.37 11.15 -15.48
N ASP A 150 -1.87 12.19 -16.15
CA ASP A 150 -1.69 13.59 -15.74
C ASP A 150 -2.48 13.99 -14.49
N LYS A 151 -3.49 13.20 -14.13
CA LYS A 151 -4.37 13.44 -12.98
C LYS A 151 -3.89 12.75 -11.71
N VAL A 152 -2.95 11.83 -11.81
CA VAL A 152 -2.36 11.13 -10.68
C VAL A 152 -1.04 11.79 -10.30
N TYR A 153 -0.78 11.89 -9.00
CA TYR A 153 0.49 12.36 -8.52
C TYR A 153 1.55 11.26 -8.70
N ASN A 154 2.64 11.57 -9.35
CA ASN A 154 3.73 10.63 -9.67
C ASN A 154 4.93 10.72 -8.73
N GLY A 155 4.76 11.22 -7.53
CA GLY A 155 5.79 11.33 -6.52
C GLY A 155 6.82 12.46 -6.73
N GLY A 156 6.94 13.00 -7.92
CA GLY A 156 7.89 14.05 -8.24
C GLY A 156 9.37 13.66 -8.09
N GLU A 157 10.27 14.65 -8.12
CA GLU A 157 11.73 14.41 -8.07
C GLU A 157 12.21 13.82 -6.73
N ILE A 158 11.54 14.13 -5.61
CA ILE A 158 11.94 13.63 -4.28
C ILE A 158 11.79 12.09 -4.21
N VAL A 159 10.69 11.56 -4.72
CA VAL A 159 10.50 10.11 -4.77
C VAL A 159 11.48 9.47 -5.76
N ARG A 160 11.76 10.11 -6.89
CA ARG A 160 12.80 9.67 -7.83
C ARG A 160 14.18 9.60 -7.15
N MET A 161 14.55 10.61 -6.34
CA MET A 161 15.82 10.61 -5.59
C MET A 161 15.84 9.51 -4.52
N MET A 162 14.76 9.33 -3.78
CA MET A 162 14.69 8.25 -2.77
C MET A 162 14.79 6.87 -3.41
N LEU A 163 14.18 6.65 -4.56
CA LEU A 163 14.28 5.39 -5.31
C LEU A 163 15.66 5.14 -5.90
N LEU A 164 16.41 6.20 -6.22
CA LEU A 164 17.74 6.11 -6.83
C LEU A 164 18.87 6.04 -5.80
N GLU A 165 18.71 6.65 -4.63
CA GLU A 165 19.81 6.88 -3.67
C GLU A 165 19.73 6.02 -2.42
N THR A 166 18.60 5.36 -2.14
CA THR A 166 18.46 4.53 -0.94
C THR A 166 18.11 3.08 -1.27
N PRO A 167 18.81 2.11 -0.66
CA PRO A 167 18.41 0.70 -0.73
C PRO A 167 17.01 0.41 -0.17
N LEU A 168 16.38 1.40 0.44
CA LEU A 168 15.07 1.33 1.12
C LEU A 168 13.96 2.05 0.34
N GLY A 169 14.25 2.62 -0.81
CA GLY A 169 13.25 3.27 -1.64
C GLY A 169 12.54 2.27 -2.53
N GLY A 170 11.38 1.78 -2.12
CA GLY A 170 10.42 1.07 -2.96
C GLY A 170 11.03 0.03 -3.90
N GLY A 171 11.73 -0.90 -3.38
CA GLY A 171 12.33 -1.98 -4.13
C GLY A 171 13.39 -2.67 -3.31
N SER A 172 13.36 -3.97 -3.25
CA SER A 172 14.40 -4.79 -2.68
C SER A 172 15.77 -4.26 -3.07
N GLY A 173 16.56 -3.75 -2.15
CA GLY A 173 17.83 -3.02 -2.29
C GLY A 173 18.94 -3.62 -3.15
N ILE A 174 18.57 -4.41 -4.14
CA ILE A 174 19.46 -4.98 -5.15
C ILE A 174 18.75 -4.77 -6.49
N VAL A 175 18.79 -3.56 -6.98
CA VAL A 175 18.33 -3.30 -8.34
C VAL A 175 19.56 -3.08 -9.19
N ASP A 176 19.70 -3.92 -10.20
CA ASP A 176 20.60 -3.69 -11.31
C ASP A 176 20.41 -2.24 -11.81
N PRO A 177 21.51 -1.45 -11.96
CA PRO A 177 21.42 -0.07 -12.44
C PRO A 177 20.64 0.08 -13.76
N ASP A 178 20.66 -0.93 -14.62
CA ASP A 178 19.90 -0.92 -15.88
C ASP A 178 18.42 -1.25 -15.68
N GLU A 179 18.06 -1.96 -14.64
CA GLU A 179 16.68 -2.17 -14.22
C GLU A 179 16.13 -0.91 -13.53
N MET A 180 16.94 -0.22 -12.72
CA MET A 180 16.60 1.10 -12.19
C MET A 180 16.29 2.12 -13.29
N LYS A 181 17.09 2.17 -14.34
CA LYS A 181 16.83 3.04 -15.48
C LYS A 181 15.49 2.72 -16.16
N ARG A 182 15.13 1.44 -16.24
CA ARG A 182 13.82 1.01 -16.78
C ARG A 182 12.66 1.37 -15.84
N ARG A 183 12.88 1.41 -14.54
CA ARG A 183 11.89 1.81 -13.53
C ARG A 183 11.60 3.31 -13.52
N VAL A 184 12.51 4.13 -14.01
CA VAL A 184 12.46 5.60 -13.92
C VAL A 184 12.12 6.27 -15.25
N VAL A 185 12.12 5.54 -16.36
CA VAL A 185 11.74 6.11 -17.65
C VAL A 185 10.22 6.22 -17.73
N VAL A 186 9.73 7.36 -17.26
CA VAL A 186 8.52 7.98 -17.76
C VAL A 186 8.99 9.07 -18.71
N ASP A 187 8.95 8.80 -20.01
CA ASP A 187 9.09 9.80 -21.04
C ASP A 187 7.92 10.81 -20.97
#